data_290ac3d0025b187f006e233c46e01a42
#
_entry.id   290ac3d0025b187f006e233c46e01a42
#
_cell.length_a   1.000
_cell.length_b   1.000
_cell.length_c   1.000
_cell.angle_alpha   90.00
_cell.angle_beta   90.00
_cell.angle_gamma   90.00
#
_symmetry.space_group_name_H-M   'P 1'
#
loop_
_entity.id
_entity.type
_entity.pdbx_description
1 polymer ?
#
loop_
_entity_poly.entity_id
_entity_poly.type
_entity_poly.pdbx_seq_one_letter_code
_entity_poly.pdbx_strand_id
1 'polypeptide(L)'
;MNKKIIFLDVDGTLVNENGIVPESAKVAVKKARKNGHYVFLCTGRSKAEIYEDIMEIGFDGIIAAAGGYIELGDKVLFHEIVSNEATRHVVEYFDENNVDFYLESNGGLFASKNLKNHLMDIIFGDETMDSETRKELEKGMMPFINAMIENEDMIRNDINKISFLESNLPFEVIKKEFEHEFNVIPCTVSVFGKDSGELSIPGIHKATAIQILLDHLNVTTENTYAYGDGMNDAEMIEYVKI
;
A
#
# COMPACT_ATOMS: atom_id res chain seq x y z
N MET A 1 -13.46 -30.93 -5.72
CA MET A 1 -13.92 -29.66 -5.10
C MET A 1 -13.72 -28.56 -6.14
N ASN A 2 -14.65 -27.63 -6.23
CA ASN A 2 -14.45 -26.47 -7.10
C ASN A 2 -13.29 -25.63 -6.57
N LYS A 3 -12.37 -25.24 -7.45
CA LYS A 3 -11.25 -24.37 -7.14
C LYS A 3 -11.78 -23.02 -6.69
N LYS A 4 -11.25 -22.50 -5.58
CA LYS A 4 -11.60 -21.19 -5.04
C LYS A 4 -10.45 -20.23 -5.26
N ILE A 5 -10.78 -18.94 -5.32
CA ILE A 5 -9.83 -17.84 -5.44
C ILE A 5 -10.05 -16.93 -4.24
N ILE A 6 -9.00 -16.70 -3.49
CA ILE A 6 -9.05 -15.99 -2.20
C ILE A 6 -8.15 -14.78 -2.31
N PHE A 7 -8.69 -13.60 -2.00
CA PHE A 7 -7.97 -12.33 -1.93
C PHE A 7 -7.83 -11.93 -0.46
N LEU A 8 -6.62 -11.64 -0.03
CA LEU A 8 -6.29 -11.27 1.34
C LEU A 8 -5.65 -9.89 1.35
N ASP A 9 -6.27 -8.97 2.06
CA ASP A 9 -5.56 -7.76 2.45
C ASP A 9 -4.45 -8.08 3.45
N VAL A 10 -3.50 -7.14 3.62
CA VAL A 10 -2.34 -7.33 4.48
C VAL A 10 -2.58 -6.71 5.85
N ASP A 11 -2.77 -5.39 5.91
CA ASP A 11 -2.81 -4.63 7.16
C ASP A 11 -4.14 -4.81 7.87
N GLY A 12 -4.12 -5.26 9.13
CA GLY A 12 -5.34 -5.58 9.88
C GLY A 12 -6.02 -6.89 9.50
N THR A 13 -5.60 -7.55 8.40
CA THR A 13 -6.20 -8.80 7.92
C THR A 13 -5.22 -9.97 7.98
N LEU A 14 -4.14 -9.94 7.21
CA LEU A 14 -3.11 -10.98 7.23
C LEU A 14 -2.12 -10.79 8.37
N VAL A 15 -1.73 -9.54 8.64
CA VAL A 15 -0.90 -9.15 9.77
C VAL A 15 -1.76 -8.59 10.90
N ASN A 16 -1.31 -8.77 12.13
CA ASN A 16 -1.93 -8.18 13.31
C ASN A 16 -1.51 -6.70 13.48
N GLU A 17 -2.03 -6.05 14.51
CA GLU A 17 -1.74 -4.64 14.86
C GLU A 17 -0.23 -4.33 15.02
N ASN A 18 0.59 -5.35 15.29
CA ASN A 18 2.05 -5.23 15.42
C ASN A 18 2.79 -5.53 14.09
N GLY A 19 2.08 -5.66 12.96
CA GLY A 19 2.67 -6.00 11.66
C GLY A 19 3.17 -7.45 11.56
N ILE A 20 2.78 -8.32 12.48
CA ILE A 20 3.24 -9.73 12.54
C ILE A 20 2.20 -10.64 11.92
N VAL A 21 2.61 -11.54 11.02
CA VAL A 21 1.75 -12.60 10.49
C VAL A 21 1.60 -13.71 11.54
N PRO A 22 0.37 -13.97 12.07
CA PRO A 22 0.14 -15.07 12.98
C PRO A 22 0.43 -16.44 12.33
N GLU A 23 0.97 -17.37 13.08
CA GLU A 23 1.26 -18.72 12.56
C GLU A 23 0.00 -19.40 12.01
N SER A 24 -1.16 -19.16 12.62
CA SER A 24 -2.44 -19.66 12.13
C SER A 24 -2.78 -19.21 10.73
N ALA A 25 -2.48 -17.95 10.37
CA ALA A 25 -2.68 -17.38 9.04
C ALA A 25 -1.75 -18.05 8.03
N LYS A 26 -0.45 -18.20 8.36
CA LYS A 26 0.52 -18.93 7.52
C LYS A 26 0.06 -20.35 7.22
N VAL A 27 -0.39 -21.06 8.24
CA VAL A 27 -0.91 -22.44 8.09
C VAL A 27 -2.17 -22.47 7.22
N ALA A 28 -3.09 -21.51 7.40
CA ALA A 28 -4.33 -21.44 6.62
C ALA A 28 -4.05 -21.19 5.13
N VAL A 29 -3.18 -20.24 4.78
CA VAL A 29 -2.78 -19.96 3.40
C VAL A 29 -2.14 -21.18 2.75
N LYS A 30 -1.14 -21.79 3.41
CA LYS A 30 -0.46 -22.99 2.91
C LYS A 30 -1.44 -24.16 2.71
N LYS A 31 -2.40 -24.34 3.63
CA LYS A 31 -3.44 -25.37 3.53
C LYS A 31 -4.41 -25.10 2.38
N ALA A 32 -4.85 -23.87 2.19
CA ALA A 32 -5.73 -23.50 1.09
C ALA A 32 -5.07 -23.82 -0.27
N ARG A 33 -3.82 -23.39 -0.46
CA ARG A 33 -3.05 -23.69 -1.67
C ARG A 33 -2.83 -25.19 -1.88
N LYS A 34 -2.46 -25.93 -0.82
CA LYS A 34 -2.31 -27.38 -0.88
C LYS A 34 -3.61 -28.11 -1.30
N ASN A 35 -4.77 -27.56 -0.97
CA ASN A 35 -6.08 -28.06 -1.40
C ASN A 35 -6.44 -27.66 -2.83
N GLY A 36 -5.55 -26.97 -3.56
CA GLY A 36 -5.71 -26.58 -4.96
C GLY A 36 -6.47 -25.27 -5.15
N HIS A 37 -6.64 -24.45 -4.11
CA HIS A 37 -7.19 -23.11 -4.19
C HIS A 37 -6.10 -22.12 -4.57
N TYR A 38 -6.47 -20.99 -5.16
CA TYR A 38 -5.58 -19.86 -5.37
C TYR A 38 -5.69 -18.89 -4.20
N VAL A 39 -4.56 -18.36 -3.74
CA VAL A 39 -4.52 -17.32 -2.71
C VAL A 39 -3.64 -16.17 -3.20
N PHE A 40 -4.23 -14.98 -3.26
CA PHE A 40 -3.58 -13.74 -3.69
C PHE A 40 -3.50 -12.75 -2.53
N LEU A 41 -2.39 -12.03 -2.44
CA LEU A 41 -2.38 -10.78 -1.69
C LEU A 41 -3.15 -9.71 -2.51
N CYS A 42 -3.86 -8.82 -1.79
CA CYS A 42 -4.59 -7.71 -2.39
C CYS A 42 -4.49 -6.49 -1.46
N THR A 43 -3.43 -5.70 -1.62
CA THR A 43 -3.03 -4.69 -0.64
C THR A 43 -2.88 -3.29 -1.24
N GLY A 44 -3.03 -2.27 -0.36
CA GLY A 44 -2.66 -0.89 -0.67
C GLY A 44 -1.16 -0.65 -0.79
N ARG A 45 -0.35 -1.53 -0.19
CA ARG A 45 1.11 -1.43 -0.22
C ARG A 45 1.65 -1.56 -1.64
N SER A 46 2.67 -0.78 -1.97
CA SER A 46 3.50 -1.04 -3.15
C SER A 46 4.38 -2.28 -2.92
N LYS A 47 4.87 -2.91 -4.00
CA LYS A 47 5.63 -4.17 -3.88
C LYS A 47 6.84 -4.05 -2.94
N ALA A 48 7.51 -2.90 -2.93
CA ALA A 48 8.63 -2.63 -2.04
C ALA A 48 8.28 -2.64 -0.54
N GLU A 49 7.00 -2.52 -0.19
CA GLU A 49 6.50 -2.56 1.19
C GLU A 49 5.97 -3.93 1.62
N ILE A 50 5.98 -4.90 0.71
CA ILE A 50 5.61 -6.29 1.02
C ILE A 50 6.90 -7.01 1.42
N TYR A 51 7.16 -7.07 2.73
CA TYR A 51 8.41 -7.59 3.26
C TYR A 51 8.52 -9.13 3.11
N GLU A 52 9.75 -9.63 3.22
CA GLU A 52 10.11 -11.03 2.96
C GLU A 52 9.33 -12.03 3.82
N ASP A 53 9.04 -11.70 5.08
CA ASP A 53 8.28 -12.56 6.00
C ASP A 53 6.83 -12.82 5.56
N ILE A 54 6.24 -11.86 4.81
CA ILE A 54 4.93 -12.02 4.17
C ILE A 54 5.08 -12.87 2.90
N MET A 55 6.09 -12.58 2.07
CA MET A 55 6.30 -13.29 0.81
C MET A 55 6.66 -14.75 0.99
N GLU A 56 7.39 -15.11 2.04
CA GLU A 56 7.77 -16.50 2.40
C GLU A 56 6.56 -17.39 2.74
N ILE A 57 5.41 -16.83 3.05
CA ILE A 57 4.18 -17.61 3.23
C ILE A 57 3.83 -18.36 1.95
N GLY A 58 4.11 -17.70 0.82
CA GLY A 58 3.88 -18.19 -0.53
C GLY A 58 2.43 -17.91 -0.97
N PHE A 59 2.29 -17.12 -2.03
CA PHE A 59 1.01 -16.79 -2.67
C PHE A 59 1.06 -17.21 -4.13
N ASP A 60 -0.08 -17.26 -4.79
CA ASP A 60 -0.16 -17.55 -6.23
C ASP A 60 0.06 -16.29 -7.07
N GLY A 61 -0.06 -15.12 -6.44
CA GLY A 61 0.23 -13.83 -7.03
C GLY A 61 -0.10 -12.69 -6.07
N ILE A 62 0.09 -11.47 -6.55
CA ILE A 62 -0.03 -10.23 -5.79
C ILE A 62 -0.83 -9.21 -6.59
N ILE A 63 -1.77 -8.56 -5.91
CA ILE A 63 -2.35 -7.28 -6.30
C ILE A 63 -1.80 -6.26 -5.30
N ALA A 64 -0.99 -5.33 -5.75
CA ALA A 64 -0.32 -4.32 -4.94
C ALA A 64 -0.68 -2.90 -5.41
N ALA A 65 -0.19 -1.89 -4.68
CA ALA A 65 -0.42 -0.48 -4.99
C ALA A 65 -1.91 -0.15 -5.17
N ALA A 66 -2.75 -0.66 -4.27
CA ALA A 66 -4.21 -0.52 -4.31
C ALA A 66 -4.87 -0.97 -5.63
N GLY A 67 -4.21 -1.84 -6.41
CA GLY A 67 -4.68 -2.32 -7.71
C GLY A 67 -3.83 -1.89 -8.89
N GLY A 68 -2.87 -0.98 -8.71
CA GLY A 68 -1.97 -0.49 -9.75
C GLY A 68 -0.97 -1.53 -10.26
N TYR A 69 -0.78 -2.61 -9.52
CA TYR A 69 0.16 -3.68 -9.89
C TYR A 69 -0.44 -5.07 -9.69
N ILE A 70 -0.32 -5.93 -10.71
CA ILE A 70 -0.79 -7.32 -10.65
C ILE A 70 0.33 -8.24 -11.12
N GLU A 71 0.68 -9.21 -10.29
CA GLU A 71 1.65 -10.27 -10.59
C GLU A 71 1.01 -11.64 -10.33
N LEU A 72 1.16 -12.56 -11.28
CA LEU A 72 0.72 -13.95 -11.20
C LEU A 72 1.95 -14.87 -11.33
N GLY A 73 2.30 -15.54 -10.24
CA GLY A 73 3.61 -16.20 -10.15
C GLY A 73 4.73 -15.19 -10.35
N ASP A 74 5.57 -15.40 -11.35
CA ASP A 74 6.69 -14.50 -11.69
C ASP A 74 6.36 -13.55 -12.87
N LYS A 75 5.09 -13.52 -13.32
CA LYS A 75 4.68 -12.74 -14.48
C LYS A 75 3.88 -11.52 -14.07
N VAL A 76 4.36 -10.33 -14.42
CA VAL A 76 3.59 -9.10 -14.32
C VAL A 76 2.48 -9.11 -15.38
N LEU A 77 1.23 -9.00 -14.94
CA LEU A 77 0.05 -8.94 -15.81
C LEU A 77 -0.39 -7.51 -16.09
N PHE A 78 -0.24 -6.65 -15.11
CA PHE A 78 -0.67 -5.26 -15.18
C PHE A 78 0.24 -4.41 -14.30
N HIS A 79 0.62 -3.25 -14.80
CA HIS A 79 1.33 -2.23 -14.03
C HIS A 79 0.97 -0.86 -14.59
N GLU A 80 0.14 -0.15 -13.85
CA GLU A 80 -0.18 1.25 -14.12
C GLU A 80 0.70 2.13 -13.25
N ILE A 81 1.25 3.18 -13.83
CA ILE A 81 2.17 4.09 -13.16
C ILE A 81 1.73 5.54 -13.32
N VAL A 82 2.04 6.36 -12.35
CA VAL A 82 1.86 7.81 -12.42
C VAL A 82 2.73 8.37 -13.55
N SER A 83 2.16 9.23 -14.38
CA SER A 83 2.93 9.83 -15.48
C SER A 83 4.06 10.73 -14.97
N ASN A 84 5.13 10.86 -15.74
CA ASN A 84 6.24 11.75 -15.40
C ASN A 84 5.80 13.21 -15.22
N GLU A 85 4.80 13.65 -15.98
CA GLU A 85 4.25 15.01 -15.88
C GLU A 85 3.54 15.22 -14.56
N ALA A 86 2.67 14.28 -14.17
CA ALA A 86 1.98 14.30 -12.89
C ALA A 86 2.94 14.15 -11.70
N THR A 87 3.94 13.27 -11.80
CA THR A 87 4.99 13.13 -10.77
C THR A 87 5.75 14.46 -10.60
N ARG A 88 6.14 15.10 -11.69
CA ARG A 88 6.81 16.41 -11.65
C ARG A 88 5.95 17.48 -11.00
N HIS A 89 4.67 17.57 -11.37
CA HIS A 89 3.74 18.53 -10.78
C HIS A 89 3.65 18.35 -9.25
N VAL A 90 3.49 17.12 -8.78
CA VAL A 90 3.43 16.83 -7.33
C VAL A 90 4.74 17.21 -6.63
N VAL A 91 5.88 16.78 -7.16
CA VAL A 91 7.20 17.05 -6.56
C VAL A 91 7.45 18.56 -6.45
N GLU A 92 7.25 19.30 -7.54
CA GLU A 92 7.45 20.75 -7.57
C GLU A 92 6.51 21.46 -6.59
N TYR A 93 5.21 21.11 -6.59
CA TYR A 93 4.23 21.72 -5.70
C TYR A 93 4.53 21.43 -4.22
N PHE A 94 4.89 20.19 -3.87
CA PHE A 94 5.20 19.83 -2.50
C PHE A 94 6.50 20.46 -2.00
N ASP A 95 7.54 20.51 -2.83
CA ASP A 95 8.78 21.19 -2.50
C ASP A 95 8.58 22.71 -2.27
N GLU A 96 7.80 23.37 -3.13
CA GLU A 96 7.48 24.81 -2.99
C GLU A 96 6.67 25.12 -1.73
N ASN A 97 5.84 24.18 -1.28
CA ASN A 97 4.96 24.36 -0.12
C ASN A 97 5.50 23.70 1.16
N ASN A 98 6.72 23.12 1.15
CA ASN A 98 7.33 22.41 2.26
C ASN A 98 6.43 21.29 2.82
N VAL A 99 5.82 20.51 1.93
CA VAL A 99 5.10 19.28 2.26
C VAL A 99 6.05 18.12 2.18
N ASP A 100 6.20 17.34 3.25
CA ASP A 100 6.99 16.12 3.22
C ASP A 100 6.19 14.99 2.60
N PHE A 101 6.82 14.24 1.69
CA PHE A 101 6.18 13.17 0.92
C PHE A 101 7.16 12.04 0.58
N TYR A 102 6.62 10.92 0.16
CA TYR A 102 7.41 9.86 -0.47
C TYR A 102 6.68 9.29 -1.69
N LEU A 103 7.49 8.89 -2.66
CA LEU A 103 7.05 8.23 -3.87
C LEU A 103 7.15 6.72 -3.68
N GLU A 104 6.08 6.03 -3.93
CA GLU A 104 6.00 4.57 -3.80
C GLU A 104 6.17 3.90 -5.16
N SER A 105 7.15 3.03 -5.27
CA SER A 105 7.36 2.21 -6.46
C SER A 105 7.55 0.74 -6.08
N ASN A 106 7.61 -0.13 -7.09
CA ASN A 106 7.96 -1.52 -6.86
C ASN A 106 9.46 -1.70 -6.50
N GLY A 107 10.29 -0.70 -6.81
CA GLY A 107 11.73 -0.71 -6.56
C GLY A 107 12.16 -0.03 -5.25
N GLY A 108 11.25 0.67 -4.55
CA GLY A 108 11.58 1.36 -3.31
C GLY A 108 10.59 2.45 -2.93
N LEU A 109 10.84 3.05 -1.77
CA LEU A 109 10.13 4.21 -1.23
C LEU A 109 11.07 5.39 -1.28
N PHE A 110 10.82 6.36 -2.15
CA PHE A 110 11.72 7.49 -2.38
C PHE A 110 11.24 8.70 -1.57
N ALA A 111 12.01 9.05 -0.56
CA ALA A 111 11.66 10.08 0.41
C ALA A 111 12.06 11.48 -0.04
N SER A 112 11.19 12.48 0.19
CA SER A 112 11.56 13.89 0.12
C SER A 112 12.69 14.21 1.12
N LYS A 113 13.41 15.29 0.87
CA LYS A 113 14.70 15.59 1.54
C LYS A 113 14.70 15.54 3.06
N ASN A 114 13.60 15.93 3.70
CA ASN A 114 13.52 16.03 5.16
C ASN A 114 12.64 14.97 5.82
N LEU A 115 11.96 14.16 5.02
CA LEU A 115 10.92 13.26 5.48
C LEU A 115 11.36 12.33 6.61
N LYS A 116 12.52 11.68 6.50
CA LYS A 116 13.01 10.76 7.53
C LYS A 116 13.23 11.44 8.88
N ASN A 117 13.83 12.62 8.88
CA ASN A 117 14.06 13.38 10.11
C ASN A 117 12.73 13.81 10.70
N HIS A 118 11.80 14.28 9.88
CA HIS A 118 10.47 14.68 10.34
C HIS A 118 9.68 13.50 10.92
N LEU A 119 9.72 12.33 10.28
CA LEU A 119 9.12 11.11 10.85
C LEU A 119 9.74 10.70 12.18
N MET A 120 11.07 10.77 12.30
CA MET A 120 11.76 10.50 13.57
C MET A 120 11.32 11.46 14.66
N ASP A 121 11.18 12.74 14.35
CA ASP A 121 10.74 13.77 15.31
C ASP A 121 9.27 13.55 15.71
N ILE A 122 8.38 13.28 14.78
CA ILE A 122 6.97 13.01 15.06
C ILE A 122 6.81 11.76 15.94
N ILE A 123 7.50 10.67 15.59
CA ILE A 123 7.30 9.37 16.23
C ILE A 123 8.04 9.26 17.56
N PHE A 124 9.24 9.82 17.66
CA PHE A 124 10.14 9.62 18.79
C PHE A 124 10.53 10.90 19.53
N GLY A 125 10.06 12.07 19.08
CA GLY A 125 10.40 13.37 19.67
C GLY A 125 9.75 13.65 21.03
N ASP A 126 8.75 12.88 21.44
CA ASP A 126 8.15 13.00 22.77
C ASP A 126 9.10 12.41 23.84
N GLU A 127 9.80 13.27 24.56
CA GLU A 127 10.71 12.89 25.65
C GLU A 127 9.98 12.26 26.85
N THR A 128 8.66 12.42 26.96
CA THR A 128 7.83 11.86 28.03
C THR A 128 7.34 10.45 27.75
N MET A 129 7.55 9.95 26.53
CA MET A 129 7.17 8.62 26.11
C MET A 129 7.86 7.56 26.98
N ASP A 130 7.08 6.63 27.51
CA ASP A 130 7.64 5.51 28.27
C ASP A 130 8.44 4.53 27.39
N SER A 131 9.32 3.77 28.02
CA SER A 131 10.27 2.91 27.32
C SER A 131 9.64 1.70 26.62
N GLU A 132 8.44 1.28 27.02
CA GLU A 132 7.73 0.15 26.42
C GLU A 132 7.05 0.60 25.12
N THR A 133 6.30 1.70 25.18
CA THR A 133 5.70 2.35 24.00
C THR A 133 6.76 2.69 22.95
N ARG A 134 7.90 3.28 23.38
CA ARG A 134 9.00 3.57 22.44
C ARG A 134 9.52 2.35 21.71
N LYS A 135 9.71 1.23 22.40
CA LYS A 135 10.18 -0.03 21.78
C LYS A 135 9.16 -0.62 20.82
N GLU A 136 7.88 -0.51 21.11
CA GLU A 136 6.81 -0.98 20.22
C GLU A 136 6.79 -0.15 18.93
N LEU A 137 6.87 1.19 19.04
CA LEU A 137 6.97 2.08 17.90
C LEU A 137 8.25 1.85 17.08
N GLU A 138 9.40 1.67 17.76
CA GLU A 138 10.65 1.32 17.06
C GLU A 138 10.49 0.03 16.26
N LYS A 139 9.89 -1.00 16.84
CA LYS A 139 9.68 -2.28 16.15
C LYS A 139 8.74 -2.16 14.96
N GLY A 140 7.68 -1.33 15.06
CA GLY A 140 6.68 -1.16 14.00
C GLY A 140 7.14 -0.21 12.89
N MET A 141 7.69 0.94 13.24
CA MET A 141 7.95 2.03 12.30
C MET A 141 9.37 2.06 11.73
N MET A 142 10.38 1.59 12.48
CA MET A 142 11.76 1.64 11.99
C MET A 142 12.01 0.83 10.71
N PRO A 143 11.40 -0.34 10.49
CA PRO A 143 11.54 -1.04 9.22
C PRO A 143 11.09 -0.18 8.02
N PHE A 144 9.95 0.51 8.16
CA PHE A 144 9.42 1.43 7.14
C PHE A 144 10.36 2.63 6.91
N ILE A 145 10.78 3.32 7.98
CA ILE A 145 11.69 4.47 7.88
C ILE A 145 13.03 4.07 7.25
N ASN A 146 13.57 2.90 7.64
CA ASN A 146 14.84 2.40 7.10
C ASN A 146 14.74 1.95 5.64
N ALA A 147 13.56 1.53 5.19
CA ALA A 147 13.32 1.16 3.79
C ALA A 147 13.27 2.38 2.85
N MET A 148 13.10 3.59 3.39
CA MET A 148 13.09 4.81 2.59
C MET A 148 14.46 5.11 1.99
N ILE A 149 14.46 5.48 0.72
CA ILE A 149 15.64 5.85 -0.07
C ILE A 149 15.66 7.37 -0.18
N GLU A 150 16.77 7.97 0.20
CA GLU A 150 16.99 9.42 0.15
C GLU A 150 17.99 9.80 -0.92
N ASN A 151 17.99 11.07 -1.32
CA ASN A 151 18.93 11.66 -2.26
C ASN A 151 18.90 11.06 -3.68
N GLU A 152 17.78 10.49 -4.08
CA GLU A 152 17.54 10.01 -5.44
C GLU A 152 16.73 11.03 -6.26
N ASP A 153 16.69 10.81 -7.57
CA ASP A 153 15.84 11.61 -8.46
C ASP A 153 14.37 11.33 -8.16
N MET A 154 13.62 12.38 -7.84
CA MET A 154 12.20 12.32 -7.55
C MET A 154 11.34 12.36 -8.82
N ILE A 155 11.89 12.75 -9.97
CA ILE A 155 11.16 12.71 -11.25
C ILE A 155 11.36 11.34 -11.90
N ARG A 156 10.49 10.41 -11.54
CA ARG A 156 10.61 8.99 -11.86
C ARG A 156 9.45 8.51 -12.75
N ASN A 157 9.70 7.41 -13.45
CA ASN A 157 8.73 6.76 -14.36
C ASN A 157 8.33 5.36 -13.87
N ASP A 158 8.37 5.12 -12.58
CA ASP A 158 8.06 3.84 -11.96
C ASP A 158 7.19 4.01 -10.70
N ILE A 159 6.49 5.13 -10.57
CA ILE A 159 5.72 5.49 -9.38
C ILE A 159 4.31 4.91 -9.44
N ASN A 160 3.94 4.16 -8.41
CA ASN A 160 2.61 3.58 -8.24
C ASN A 160 1.63 4.59 -7.62
N LYS A 161 2.05 5.25 -6.55
CA LYS A 161 1.29 6.26 -5.81
C LYS A 161 2.23 7.16 -5.02
N ILE A 162 1.70 8.24 -4.45
CA ILE A 162 2.46 9.23 -3.69
C ILE A 162 1.75 9.44 -2.37
N SER A 163 2.48 9.37 -1.27
CA SER A 163 1.96 9.65 0.07
C SER A 163 2.61 10.90 0.66
N PHE A 164 1.81 11.73 1.34
CA PHE A 164 2.28 12.98 1.94
C PHE A 164 1.85 13.07 3.41
N LEU A 165 2.68 13.74 4.21
CA LEU A 165 2.45 13.97 5.62
C LEU A 165 1.68 15.27 5.86
N GLU A 166 1.15 15.41 7.08
CA GLU A 166 0.58 16.67 7.55
C GLU A 166 1.61 17.81 7.41
N SER A 167 1.13 18.93 6.91
CA SER A 167 1.92 20.14 6.70
C SER A 167 1.12 21.38 7.13
N ASN A 168 1.62 22.57 6.81
CA ASN A 168 0.87 23.80 6.99
C ASN A 168 -0.30 23.97 6.00
N LEU A 169 -0.38 23.11 4.97
CA LEU A 169 -1.51 23.10 4.03
C LEU A 169 -2.58 22.13 4.53
N PRO A 170 -3.85 22.58 4.64
CA PRO A 170 -4.97 21.69 4.89
C PRO A 170 -5.13 20.65 3.77
N PHE A 171 -5.55 19.43 4.12
CA PHE A 171 -5.82 18.34 3.18
C PHE A 171 -6.70 18.78 1.99
N GLU A 172 -7.75 19.57 2.24
CA GLU A 172 -8.67 20.03 1.19
C GLU A 172 -8.01 20.97 0.16
N VAL A 173 -6.93 21.67 0.54
CA VAL A 173 -6.15 22.50 -0.39
C VAL A 173 -5.35 21.62 -1.33
N ILE A 174 -4.64 20.62 -0.79
CA ILE A 174 -3.88 19.64 -1.57
C ILE A 174 -4.83 18.85 -2.46
N LYS A 175 -5.97 18.41 -1.93
CA LYS A 175 -6.97 17.68 -2.69
C LYS A 175 -7.47 18.48 -3.89
N LYS A 176 -7.81 19.75 -3.70
CA LYS A 176 -8.29 20.60 -4.77
C LYS A 176 -7.26 20.83 -5.88
N GLU A 177 -5.98 20.86 -5.52
CA GLU A 177 -4.89 20.98 -6.50
C GLU A 177 -4.81 19.74 -7.39
N PHE A 178 -4.89 18.56 -6.79
CA PHE A 178 -4.58 17.32 -7.48
C PHE A 178 -5.80 16.47 -7.91
N GLU A 179 -7.02 16.79 -7.50
CA GLU A 179 -8.21 15.95 -7.79
C GLU A 179 -8.53 15.79 -9.29
N HIS A 180 -7.93 16.61 -10.16
CA HIS A 180 -8.07 16.49 -11.61
C HIS A 180 -7.13 15.46 -12.23
N GLU A 181 -6.04 15.11 -11.53
CA GLU A 181 -5.00 14.20 -11.99
C GLU A 181 -4.98 12.91 -11.17
N PHE A 182 -5.41 12.96 -9.91
CA PHE A 182 -5.34 11.88 -8.96
C PHE A 182 -6.67 11.62 -8.23
N ASN A 183 -6.81 10.39 -7.77
CA ASN A 183 -7.71 10.09 -6.67
C ASN A 183 -6.99 10.47 -5.37
N VAL A 184 -7.50 11.48 -4.65
CA VAL A 184 -6.88 12.02 -3.43
C VAL A 184 -7.69 11.57 -2.23
N ILE A 185 -7.07 10.79 -1.36
CA ILE A 185 -7.72 10.23 -0.16
C ILE A 185 -6.93 10.56 1.11
N PRO A 186 -7.60 10.72 2.27
CA PRO A 186 -6.89 10.89 3.53
C PRO A 186 -6.07 9.63 3.85
N CYS A 187 -4.88 9.83 4.43
CA CYS A 187 -4.10 8.71 4.94
C CYS A 187 -4.74 8.13 6.21
N THR A 188 -4.70 6.80 6.34
CA THR A 188 -5.23 6.11 7.53
C THR A 188 -4.18 5.92 8.62
N VAL A 189 -2.92 6.22 8.34
CA VAL A 189 -1.81 6.12 9.30
C VAL A 189 -1.81 7.35 10.19
N SER A 190 -2.34 7.23 11.40
CA SER A 190 -2.58 8.35 12.32
C SER A 190 -1.33 9.17 12.65
N VAL A 191 -0.15 8.54 12.69
CA VAL A 191 1.12 9.20 12.97
C VAL A 191 1.53 10.19 11.88
N PHE A 192 0.99 10.08 10.66
CA PHE A 192 1.27 11.02 9.57
C PHE A 192 0.49 12.33 9.68
N GLY A 193 -0.45 12.42 10.64
CA GLY A 193 -1.25 13.60 10.91
C GLY A 193 -2.59 13.61 10.18
N LYS A 194 -3.50 14.47 10.64
CA LYS A 194 -4.90 14.54 10.15
C LYS A 194 -5.04 15.08 8.72
N ASP A 195 -4.10 15.92 8.29
CA ASP A 195 -4.07 16.53 6.96
C ASP A 195 -3.12 15.78 6.00
N SER A 196 -2.69 14.56 6.37
CA SER A 196 -1.94 13.66 5.50
C SER A 196 -2.84 12.95 4.49
N GLY A 197 -2.24 12.45 3.41
CA GLY A 197 -3.02 11.78 2.37
C GLY A 197 -2.20 11.00 1.36
N GLU A 198 -2.92 10.41 0.42
CA GLU A 198 -2.38 9.64 -0.68
C GLU A 198 -2.94 10.13 -2.02
N LEU A 199 -2.08 10.15 -3.02
CA LEU A 199 -2.40 10.43 -4.41
C LEU A 199 -2.26 9.14 -5.20
N SER A 200 -3.36 8.59 -5.70
CA SER A 200 -3.40 7.36 -6.49
C SER A 200 -4.00 7.58 -7.87
N ILE A 201 -3.78 6.65 -8.77
CA ILE A 201 -4.25 6.76 -10.16
C ILE A 201 -5.78 6.61 -10.18
N PRO A 202 -6.52 7.55 -10.84
CA PRO A 202 -7.96 7.50 -10.90
C PRO A 202 -8.50 6.23 -11.55
N GLY A 203 -9.57 5.65 -10.99
CA GLY A 203 -10.22 4.47 -11.52
C GLY A 203 -9.47 3.14 -11.26
N ILE A 204 -8.33 3.21 -10.59
CA ILE A 204 -7.57 2.03 -10.15
C ILE A 204 -7.87 1.77 -8.68
N HIS A 205 -8.39 0.58 -8.38
CA HIS A 205 -8.65 0.12 -7.01
C HIS A 205 -8.63 -1.43 -6.98
N LYS A 206 -8.67 -2.01 -5.79
CA LYS A 206 -8.55 -3.46 -5.58
C LYS A 206 -9.54 -4.27 -6.43
N ALA A 207 -10.80 -3.84 -6.56
CA ALA A 207 -11.80 -4.54 -7.34
C ALA A 207 -11.52 -4.53 -8.86
N THR A 208 -11.06 -3.40 -9.42
CA THR A 208 -10.68 -3.34 -10.85
C THR A 208 -9.51 -4.27 -11.16
N ALA A 209 -8.54 -4.37 -10.25
CA ALA A 209 -7.42 -5.30 -10.38
C ALA A 209 -7.87 -6.76 -10.27
N ILE A 210 -8.79 -7.08 -9.36
CA ILE A 210 -9.39 -8.42 -9.27
C ILE A 210 -10.08 -8.77 -10.57
N GLN A 211 -10.85 -7.85 -11.16
CA GLN A 211 -11.49 -8.08 -12.46
C GLN A 211 -10.47 -8.43 -13.55
N ILE A 212 -9.40 -7.63 -13.68
CA ILE A 212 -8.32 -7.90 -14.65
C ILE A 212 -7.73 -9.29 -14.45
N LEU A 213 -7.45 -9.67 -13.19
CA LEU A 213 -6.92 -10.99 -12.86
C LEU A 213 -7.91 -12.12 -13.20
N LEU A 214 -9.19 -11.98 -12.85
CA LEU A 214 -10.20 -12.99 -13.14
C LEU A 214 -10.41 -13.16 -14.65
N ASP A 215 -10.42 -12.07 -15.41
CA ASP A 215 -10.50 -12.09 -16.88
C ASP A 215 -9.28 -12.82 -17.48
N HIS A 216 -8.07 -12.55 -16.96
CA HIS A 216 -6.85 -13.24 -17.37
C HIS A 216 -6.91 -14.75 -17.08
N LEU A 217 -7.48 -15.15 -15.93
CA LEU A 217 -7.67 -16.54 -15.54
C LEU A 217 -8.87 -17.20 -16.25
N ASN A 218 -9.67 -16.44 -16.99
CA ASN A 218 -10.90 -16.85 -17.64
C ASN A 218 -11.90 -17.52 -16.68
N VAL A 219 -12.11 -16.87 -15.51
CA VAL A 219 -13.03 -17.30 -14.45
C VAL A 219 -13.95 -16.17 -14.03
N THR A 220 -15.07 -16.53 -13.40
CA THR A 220 -16.06 -15.59 -12.87
C THR A 220 -15.88 -15.41 -11.36
N THR A 221 -16.65 -14.49 -10.77
CA THR A 221 -16.66 -14.24 -9.30
C THR A 221 -17.31 -15.37 -8.48
N GLU A 222 -17.95 -16.37 -9.09
CA GLU A 222 -18.73 -17.43 -8.43
C GLU A 222 -18.01 -18.18 -7.30
N ASN A 223 -16.69 -18.31 -7.38
CA ASN A 223 -15.87 -19.01 -6.39
C ASN A 223 -14.78 -18.10 -5.78
N THR A 224 -15.06 -16.81 -5.71
CA THR A 224 -14.13 -15.81 -5.15
C THR A 224 -14.51 -15.44 -3.72
N TYR A 225 -13.49 -15.17 -2.91
CA TYR A 225 -13.57 -14.78 -1.51
C TYR A 225 -12.61 -13.63 -1.27
N ALA A 226 -13.01 -12.63 -0.50
CA ALA A 226 -12.13 -11.55 -0.08
C ALA A 226 -12.18 -11.37 1.44
N TYR A 227 -11.05 -10.98 1.98
CA TYR A 227 -10.89 -10.63 3.39
C TYR A 227 -10.15 -9.30 3.46
N GLY A 228 -10.70 -8.37 4.21
CA GLY A 228 -10.18 -7.02 4.42
C GLY A 228 -10.88 -6.38 5.61
N ASP A 229 -10.29 -5.37 6.21
CA ASP A 229 -10.80 -4.68 7.40
C ASP A 229 -10.95 -3.16 7.19
N GLY A 230 -10.31 -2.62 6.14
CA GLY A 230 -10.29 -1.19 5.84
C GLY A 230 -11.36 -0.73 4.86
N MET A 231 -11.61 0.59 4.84
CA MET A 231 -12.52 1.20 3.85
C MET A 231 -12.03 1.04 2.41
N ASN A 232 -10.73 0.90 2.20
CA ASN A 232 -10.10 0.63 0.92
C ASN A 232 -10.32 -0.82 0.42
N ASP A 233 -10.95 -1.67 1.24
CA ASP A 233 -11.35 -3.03 0.89
C ASP A 233 -12.83 -3.13 0.47
N ALA A 234 -13.60 -2.07 0.69
CA ALA A 234 -15.04 -2.10 0.49
C ALA A 234 -15.42 -2.56 -0.92
N GLU A 235 -14.80 -1.97 -1.97
CA GLU A 235 -15.07 -2.35 -3.35
C GLU A 235 -14.62 -3.79 -3.66
N MET A 236 -13.51 -4.25 -3.05
CA MET A 236 -13.05 -5.63 -3.20
C MET A 236 -14.06 -6.61 -2.61
N ILE A 237 -14.55 -6.34 -1.40
CA ILE A 237 -15.52 -7.19 -0.70
C ILE A 237 -16.87 -7.19 -1.42
N GLU A 238 -17.30 -6.04 -1.93
CA GLU A 238 -18.55 -5.94 -2.71
C GLU A 238 -18.46 -6.67 -4.06
N TYR A 239 -17.28 -6.66 -4.69
CA TYR A 239 -17.08 -7.23 -6.03
C TYR A 239 -17.05 -8.76 -6.03
N VAL A 240 -16.49 -9.39 -5.02
CA VAL A 240 -16.39 -10.87 -4.93
C VAL A 240 -17.71 -11.50 -4.51
N LYS A 241 -17.81 -12.83 -4.59
CA LYS A 241 -19.04 -13.55 -4.25
C LYS A 241 -19.26 -13.65 -2.75
N ILE A 242 -18.21 -13.78 -1.94
CA ILE A 242 -18.25 -14.02 -0.49
C ILE A 242 -17.15 -13.25 0.21
#